data_009f858a1601d3a923b79af60f55307e
#
_entry.id   009f858a1601d3a923b79af60f55307e
#
_cell.length_a   1.000
_cell.length_b   1.000
_cell.length_c   1.000
_cell.angle_alpha   90.00
_cell.angle_beta   90.00
_cell.angle_gamma   90.00
#
_symmetry.space_group_name_H-M   'P 1'
#
loop_
_entity.id
_entity.type
_entity.pdbx_description
1 polymer ?
#
loop_
_entity_poly.entity_id
_entity_poly.type
_entity_poly.pdbx_seq_one_letter_code
_entity_poly.pdbx_strand_id
1 'polypeptide(L)'
;FERNGEGIYAEIGKFCSIAANVRINALEHPMERLTTHKMSYRPNEYFRYLGVDGEFRARRQAKRVTIGNDVWIGHGAVITPGLTIGHGAVIGANAVVTKDVAPYHVVGGVPARIIRKRFDDK
;
A
#
# COMPACT_ATOMS: atom_id res chain seq x y z
N PHE A 1 -11.73 1.73 -3.68
CA PHE A 1 -10.59 0.83 -3.53
C PHE A 1 -10.99 -0.46 -2.80
N GLU A 2 -10.18 -1.48 -2.90
CA GLU A 2 -10.46 -2.77 -2.29
C GLU A 2 -9.88 -2.88 -0.88
N ARG A 3 -10.64 -3.53 0.00
CA ARG A 3 -10.13 -3.89 1.32
C ARG A 3 -9.43 -5.23 1.22
N ASN A 4 -8.34 -5.38 1.96
CA ASN A 4 -7.73 -6.70 2.11
C ASN A 4 -8.45 -7.50 3.20
N GLY A 5 -8.20 -8.81 3.27
CA GLY A 5 -8.87 -9.70 4.21
C GLY A 5 -8.52 -9.47 5.68
N GLU A 6 -7.53 -8.65 5.97
CA GLU A 6 -7.08 -8.32 7.33
C GLU A 6 -7.48 -6.90 7.74
N GLY A 7 -8.25 -6.21 6.91
CA GLY A 7 -8.64 -4.82 7.12
C GLY A 7 -7.73 -3.87 6.33
N ILE A 8 -7.94 -2.58 6.52
CA ILE A 8 -7.15 -1.55 5.86
C ILE A 8 -6.09 -1.04 6.84
N TYR A 9 -4.82 -1.25 6.52
CA TYR A 9 -3.73 -0.72 7.32
C TYR A 9 -3.23 0.58 6.70
N ALA A 10 -4.13 1.57 6.65
CA ALA A 10 -3.84 2.86 6.03
C ALA A 10 -4.52 4.00 6.78
N GLU A 11 -3.84 5.13 6.85
CA GLU A 11 -4.41 6.41 7.27
C GLU A 11 -4.52 7.30 6.05
N ILE A 12 -5.69 7.81 5.78
CA ILE A 12 -5.98 8.62 4.59
C ILE A 12 -6.42 10.00 5.04
N GLY A 13 -5.74 11.02 4.56
CA GLY A 13 -6.05 12.41 4.88
C GLY A 13 -7.31 12.94 4.21
N LYS A 14 -7.50 14.26 4.29
CA LYS A 14 -8.69 14.94 3.77
C LYS A 14 -8.55 15.29 2.30
N PHE A 15 -9.67 15.38 1.62
CA PHE A 15 -9.78 15.83 0.22
C PHE A 15 -9.06 14.92 -0.78
N CYS A 16 -8.85 13.66 -0.42
CA CYS A 16 -8.24 12.69 -1.33
C CYS A 16 -9.24 12.20 -2.37
N SER A 17 -8.75 12.03 -3.59
CA SER A 17 -9.51 11.44 -4.70
C SER A 17 -8.90 10.08 -5.02
N ILE A 18 -9.63 9.02 -4.72
CA ILE A 18 -9.16 7.64 -4.93
C ILE A 18 -10.07 6.97 -5.94
N ALA A 19 -9.51 6.63 -7.08
CA ALA A 19 -10.26 6.03 -8.17
C ALA A 19 -10.60 4.56 -7.89
N ALA A 20 -11.35 3.95 -8.79
CA ALA A 20 -11.74 2.54 -8.69
C ALA A 20 -10.53 1.59 -8.81
N ASN A 21 -10.66 0.43 -8.21
CA ASN A 21 -9.68 -0.66 -8.29
C ASN A 21 -8.28 -0.30 -7.77
N VAL A 22 -8.18 0.67 -6.87
CA VAL A 22 -6.93 0.98 -6.17
C VAL A 22 -6.75 0.01 -5.02
N ARG A 23 -5.55 -0.56 -4.88
CA ARG A 23 -5.19 -1.40 -3.76
C ARG A 23 -4.19 -0.66 -2.88
N ILE A 24 -4.62 -0.28 -1.68
CA ILE A 24 -3.77 0.40 -0.69
C ILE A 24 -3.31 -0.63 0.33
N ASN A 25 -2.00 -0.64 0.59
CA ASN A 25 -1.37 -1.59 1.50
C ASN A 25 -1.59 -3.04 1.02
N ALA A 26 -1.16 -3.30 -0.20
CA ALA A 26 -1.26 -4.62 -0.81
C ALA A 26 -0.49 -5.65 0.03
N LEU A 27 -1.15 -6.74 0.39
CA LEU A 27 -0.53 -7.77 1.19
C LEU A 27 0.55 -8.51 0.41
N GLU A 28 1.67 -8.75 1.06
CA GLU A 28 2.81 -9.47 0.51
C GLU A 28 2.95 -10.84 1.16
N HIS A 29 3.46 -11.79 0.41
CA HIS A 29 3.83 -13.09 0.95
C HIS A 29 5.27 -13.06 1.46
N PRO A 30 5.58 -13.72 2.58
CA PRO A 30 6.95 -13.76 3.10
C PRO A 30 7.83 -14.62 2.20
N MET A 31 8.81 -13.99 1.55
CA MET A 31 9.74 -14.68 0.65
C MET A 31 10.92 -15.32 1.37
N GLU A 32 11.18 -14.90 2.61
CA GLU A 32 12.27 -15.42 3.45
C GLU A 32 11.94 -16.76 4.12
N ARG A 33 10.68 -17.22 4.03
CA ARG A 33 10.25 -18.52 4.57
C ARG A 33 10.41 -19.63 3.53
N LEU A 34 10.34 -20.88 3.99
CA LEU A 34 10.44 -22.05 3.10
C LEU A 34 9.42 -22.00 1.97
N THR A 35 8.23 -21.46 2.24
CA THR A 35 7.18 -21.26 1.24
C THR A 35 6.59 -19.85 1.36
N THR A 36 6.16 -19.29 0.23
CA THR A 36 5.40 -18.02 0.22
C THR A 36 3.92 -18.24 0.54
N HIS A 37 3.47 -19.47 0.61
CA HIS A 37 2.06 -19.78 0.83
C HIS A 37 1.60 -19.29 2.20
N LYS A 38 0.35 -18.82 2.28
CA LYS A 38 -0.20 -18.26 3.51
C LYS A 38 -0.35 -19.27 4.66
N MET A 39 -0.24 -20.57 4.40
CA MET A 39 -0.23 -21.56 5.46
C MET A 39 0.91 -21.35 6.46
N SER A 40 2.00 -20.70 6.06
CA SER A 40 3.14 -20.42 6.94
C SER A 40 2.86 -19.31 7.95
N TYR A 41 1.92 -18.41 7.68
CA TYR A 41 1.58 -17.30 8.56
C TYR A 41 0.10 -17.27 8.97
N ARG A 42 -0.73 -18.07 8.30
CA ARG A 42 -2.14 -18.28 8.65
C ARG A 42 -2.43 -19.79 8.79
N PRO A 43 -1.67 -20.50 9.64
CA PRO A 43 -1.82 -21.94 9.75
C PRO A 43 -3.22 -22.37 10.22
N ASN A 44 -3.94 -21.52 10.94
CA ASN A 44 -5.29 -21.79 11.39
C ASN A 44 -6.31 -21.97 10.25
N GLU A 45 -6.01 -21.47 9.05
CA GLU A 45 -6.89 -21.65 7.87
C GLU A 45 -6.73 -23.02 7.22
N TYR A 46 -5.59 -23.68 7.43
CA TYR A 46 -5.24 -24.96 6.81
C TYR A 46 -5.07 -26.09 7.82
N PHE A 47 -4.67 -25.77 9.04
CA PHE A 47 -4.40 -26.72 10.11
C PHE A 47 -5.20 -26.31 11.33
N ARG A 48 -6.34 -26.99 11.55
CA ARG A 48 -7.35 -26.60 12.56
C ARG A 48 -6.83 -26.49 14.00
N TYR A 49 -5.72 -27.12 14.31
CA TYR A 49 -5.12 -27.10 15.66
C TYR A 49 -4.05 -26.02 15.84
N LEU A 50 -3.71 -25.29 14.79
CA LEU A 50 -2.70 -24.26 14.86
C LEU A 50 -3.35 -22.87 14.90
N GLY A 51 -2.75 -21.98 15.67
CA GLY A 51 -3.21 -20.61 15.77
C GLY A 51 -2.67 -19.72 14.63
N VAL A 52 -3.06 -18.45 14.65
CA VAL A 52 -2.53 -17.43 13.75
C VAL A 52 -1.10 -17.09 14.15
N ASP A 53 -0.21 -16.83 13.16
CA ASP A 53 1.12 -16.28 13.42
C ASP A 53 0.96 -14.80 13.83
N GLY A 54 0.92 -14.56 15.14
CA GLY A 54 0.68 -13.22 15.70
C GLY A 54 1.80 -12.25 15.45
N GLU A 55 3.06 -12.72 15.43
CA GLU A 55 4.21 -11.86 15.14
C GLU A 55 4.18 -11.37 13.69
N PHE A 56 3.87 -12.25 12.76
CA PHE A 56 3.75 -11.90 11.36
C PHE A 56 2.61 -10.89 11.14
N ARG A 57 1.45 -11.14 11.77
CA ARG A 57 0.31 -10.22 11.70
C ARG A 57 0.67 -8.86 12.29
N ALA A 58 1.35 -8.81 13.43
CA ALA A 58 1.77 -7.57 14.05
C ALA A 58 2.74 -6.79 13.17
N ARG A 59 3.68 -7.46 12.50
CA ARG A 59 4.58 -6.82 11.54
C ARG A 59 3.83 -6.21 10.36
N ARG A 60 2.82 -6.89 9.85
CA ARG A 60 1.95 -6.35 8.79
C ARG A 60 1.22 -5.10 9.24
N GLN A 61 0.64 -5.15 10.44
CA GLN A 61 -0.09 -4.01 10.99
C GLN A 61 0.82 -2.81 11.24
N ALA A 62 2.08 -3.04 11.60
CA ALA A 62 3.06 -1.99 11.79
C ALA A 62 3.46 -1.30 10.49
N LYS A 63 3.31 -1.98 9.35
CA LYS A 63 3.60 -1.42 8.03
C LYS A 63 2.39 -0.70 7.45
N ARG A 64 1.89 0.31 8.17
CA ARG A 64 0.79 1.13 7.68
C ARG A 64 1.21 2.00 6.51
N VAL A 65 0.29 2.22 5.61
CA VAL A 65 0.41 3.25 4.58
C VAL A 65 -0.19 4.53 5.14
N THR A 66 0.54 5.63 5.03
CA THR A 66 0.06 6.96 5.44
C THR A 66 -0.09 7.83 4.22
N ILE A 67 -1.30 8.29 3.96
CA ILE A 67 -1.61 9.15 2.81
C ILE A 67 -1.99 10.53 3.34
N GLY A 68 -1.29 11.54 2.87
CA GLY A 68 -1.52 12.92 3.27
C GLY A 68 -2.85 13.48 2.75
N ASN A 69 -2.98 14.80 2.81
CA ASN A 69 -4.19 15.49 2.33
C ASN A 69 -4.07 15.81 0.84
N ASP A 70 -5.21 15.89 0.16
CA ASP A 70 -5.31 16.29 -1.24
C ASP A 70 -4.46 15.41 -2.18
N VAL A 71 -4.47 14.11 -1.94
CA VAL A 71 -3.76 13.13 -2.78
C VAL A 71 -4.73 12.58 -3.83
N TRP A 72 -4.28 12.50 -5.06
CA TRP A 72 -5.04 11.85 -6.13
C TRP A 72 -4.37 10.53 -6.51
N ILE A 73 -5.12 9.43 -6.40
CA ILE A 73 -4.66 8.09 -6.76
C ILE A 73 -5.49 7.60 -7.94
N GLY A 74 -4.82 7.39 -9.07
CA GLY A 74 -5.47 6.97 -10.32
C GLY A 74 -5.94 5.53 -10.29
N HIS A 75 -6.81 5.19 -11.23
CA HIS A 75 -7.43 3.87 -11.36
C HIS A 75 -6.39 2.75 -11.40
N GLY A 76 -6.64 1.71 -10.64
CA GLY A 76 -5.83 0.49 -10.69
C GLY A 76 -4.45 0.59 -10.07
N ALA A 77 -4.13 1.71 -9.42
CA ALA A 77 -2.84 1.85 -8.74
C ALA A 77 -2.72 0.90 -7.56
N VAL A 78 -1.50 0.46 -7.29
CA VAL A 78 -1.18 -0.41 -6.15
C VAL A 78 -0.13 0.29 -5.29
N ILE A 79 -0.40 0.36 -3.99
CA ILE A 79 0.54 0.93 -3.02
C ILE A 79 0.97 -0.19 -2.07
N THR A 80 2.28 -0.46 -2.04
CA THR A 80 2.85 -1.50 -1.20
C THR A 80 2.90 -1.08 0.27
N PRO A 81 3.05 -2.03 1.21
CA PRO A 81 2.99 -1.72 2.65
C PRO A 81 4.06 -0.76 3.12
N GLY A 82 3.72 0.02 4.15
CA GLY A 82 4.69 0.82 4.92
C GLY A 82 5.09 2.14 4.28
N LEU A 83 4.39 2.59 3.25
CA LEU A 83 4.76 3.80 2.52
C LEU A 83 4.07 5.05 3.07
N THR A 84 4.71 6.19 2.87
CA THR A 84 4.14 7.51 3.12
C THR A 84 3.97 8.24 1.80
N ILE A 85 2.73 8.65 1.53
CA ILE A 85 2.38 9.44 0.34
C ILE A 85 2.13 10.87 0.83
N GLY A 86 2.97 11.79 0.40
CA GLY A 86 2.95 13.18 0.87
C GLY A 86 1.72 13.95 0.40
N HIS A 87 1.44 15.07 1.09
CA HIS A 87 0.32 15.94 0.76
C HIS A 87 0.39 16.38 -0.70
N GLY A 88 -0.75 16.38 -1.37
CA GLY A 88 -0.87 16.85 -2.74
C GLY A 88 -0.20 15.99 -3.80
N ALA A 89 0.29 14.81 -3.45
CA ALA A 89 0.89 13.89 -4.41
C ALA A 89 -0.16 13.35 -5.40
N VAL A 90 0.29 12.98 -6.58
CA VAL A 90 -0.54 12.37 -7.62
C VAL A 90 0.10 11.05 -8.03
N ILE A 91 -0.70 10.00 -7.98
CA ILE A 91 -0.28 8.66 -8.40
C ILE A 91 -1.03 8.31 -9.67
N GLY A 92 -0.29 8.09 -10.76
CA GLY A 92 -0.87 7.78 -12.06
C GLY A 92 -1.62 6.46 -12.08
N ALA A 93 -2.53 6.31 -13.03
CA ALA A 93 -3.30 5.09 -13.21
C ALA A 93 -2.38 3.89 -13.44
N ASN A 94 -2.73 2.76 -12.85
CA ASN A 94 -2.00 1.50 -12.94
C ASN A 94 -0.54 1.56 -12.45
N ALA A 95 -0.17 2.58 -11.69
CA ALA A 95 1.16 2.65 -11.10
C ALA A 95 1.31 1.63 -9.97
N VAL A 96 2.51 1.11 -9.79
CA VAL A 96 2.85 0.29 -8.63
C VAL A 96 3.87 1.05 -7.80
N VAL A 97 3.39 1.61 -6.69
CA VAL A 97 4.20 2.46 -5.81
C VAL A 97 4.93 1.59 -4.81
N THR A 98 6.25 1.63 -4.86
CA THR A 98 7.12 0.80 -4.01
C THR A 98 8.02 1.63 -3.10
N LYS A 99 7.97 2.95 -3.19
CA LYS A 99 8.74 3.90 -2.38
C LYS A 99 7.87 5.06 -1.96
N ASP A 100 8.26 5.74 -0.89
CA ASP A 100 7.58 6.94 -0.44
C ASP A 100 7.48 7.97 -1.58
N VAL A 101 6.40 8.72 -1.58
CA VAL A 101 6.17 9.79 -2.54
C VAL A 101 6.21 11.13 -1.81
N ALA A 102 7.11 12.00 -2.22
CA ALA A 102 7.25 13.33 -1.62
C ALA A 102 6.02 14.20 -1.93
N PRO A 103 5.74 15.21 -1.08
CA PRO A 103 4.60 16.09 -1.31
C PRO A 103 4.64 16.74 -2.69
N TYR A 104 3.47 16.85 -3.32
CA TYR A 104 3.26 17.51 -4.60
C TYR A 104 4.04 16.93 -5.78
N HIS A 105 4.50 15.69 -5.63
CA HIS A 105 5.11 14.96 -6.74
C HIS A 105 4.08 14.15 -7.50
N VAL A 106 4.29 14.02 -8.80
CA VAL A 106 3.50 13.16 -9.68
C VAL A 106 4.35 11.95 -10.03
N VAL A 107 3.87 10.76 -9.70
CA VAL A 107 4.56 9.51 -9.98
C VAL A 107 3.71 8.61 -10.86
N GLY A 108 4.34 7.73 -11.61
CA GLY A 108 3.65 6.76 -12.45
C GLY A 108 4.56 5.64 -12.90
N GLY A 109 3.97 4.60 -13.46
CA GLY A 109 4.69 3.43 -13.99
C GLY A 109 4.82 2.26 -13.02
N VAL A 110 5.49 1.21 -13.46
CA VAL A 110 5.73 -0.03 -12.72
C VAL A 110 7.21 -0.37 -12.83
N PRO A 111 8.00 -0.22 -11.77
CA PRO A 111 7.68 0.50 -10.53
C PRO A 111 7.50 2.00 -10.76
N ALA A 112 6.72 2.64 -9.91
CA ALA A 112 6.45 4.07 -10.06
C ALA A 112 7.71 4.90 -9.91
N ARG A 113 7.83 5.91 -10.78
CA ARG A 113 8.94 6.86 -10.80
C ARG A 113 8.38 8.26 -10.85
N ILE A 114 9.17 9.24 -10.42
CA ILE A 114 8.80 10.65 -10.48
C ILE A 114 8.68 11.08 -11.94
N ILE A 115 7.51 11.58 -12.32
CA ILE A 115 7.26 12.16 -13.63
C ILE A 115 7.58 13.65 -13.60
N ARG A 116 7.06 14.35 -12.58
CA ARG A 116 7.27 15.77 -12.38
C ARG A 116 6.76 16.19 -11.00
N LYS A 117 6.97 17.45 -10.64
CA LYS A 117 6.29 18.09 -9.51
C LYS A 117 5.03 18.78 -10.01
N ARG A 118 4.01 18.91 -9.17
CA ARG A 118 2.80 19.65 -9.52
C ARG A 118 3.07 21.12 -9.72
N PHE A 119 3.95 21.69 -8.92
CA PHE A 119 4.27 23.10 -8.89
C PHE A 119 5.78 23.32 -8.91
N ASP A 120 6.20 24.47 -9.43
CA ASP A 120 7.59 24.88 -9.35
C ASP A 120 7.99 25.19 -7.90
N ASP A 121 9.29 25.20 -7.63
CA ASP A 121 9.84 25.45 -6.29
C ASP A 121 9.76 26.94 -5.88
N LYS A 122 9.04 27.75 -6.59
CA LYS A 122 8.86 29.17 -6.29
C LYS A 122 7.60 29.44 -5.49
#